data_5c681e0ab97513f5c69a05a877c08b2b
#
_entry.id   5c681e0ab97513f5c69a05a877c08b2b
#
_cell.length_a   1.000
_cell.length_b   1.000
_cell.length_c   1.000
_cell.angle_alpha   90.00
_cell.angle_beta   90.00
_cell.angle_gamma   90.00
#
_symmetry.space_group_name_H-M   'P 1'
#
loop_
_entity.id
_entity.type
_entity.pdbx_description
1 polymer ?
#
loop_
_entity_poly.entity_id
_entity_poly.type
_entity_poly.pdbx_seq_one_letter_code
_entity_poly.pdbx_strand_id
1 'polypeptide(L)'
;MIQLFSWPHQILNEISSVWTKEDSINGYNDIEQFENDMIKFMLENKGMGLAANQIGITKRFFAIGSETFDKFKKSAIIWNPRLITQSEEKVIHEEGCLSFKGIFIKVERSKVVEVEYETTQGSKETARLDNMESKCFQHELDHLEGITFNKRISKLRWDMARK
;
A
#
# COMPACT_ATOMS: atom_id res chain seq x y z
N MET A 1 -1.75 12.87 -15.21
CA MET A 1 -0.79 13.26 -14.12
C MET A 1 -1.32 12.69 -12.82
N ILE A 2 -0.49 11.94 -12.07
CA ILE A 2 -0.86 11.33 -10.77
C ILE A 2 -0.99 12.42 -9.71
N GLN A 3 -2.05 12.37 -8.91
CA GLN A 3 -2.32 13.29 -7.81
C GLN A 3 -2.53 12.51 -6.53
N LEU A 4 -1.89 12.94 -5.44
CA LEU A 4 -2.06 12.34 -4.11
C LEU A 4 -3.27 12.94 -3.40
N PHE A 5 -4.13 12.08 -2.88
CA PHE A 5 -5.21 12.44 -1.97
C PHE A 5 -4.76 12.35 -0.52
N SER A 6 -5.01 13.42 0.23
CA SER A 6 -4.61 13.52 1.63
C SER A 6 -5.81 13.35 2.56
N TRP A 7 -5.56 12.82 3.75
CA TRP A 7 -6.55 12.76 4.81
C TRP A 7 -7.08 14.17 5.14
N PRO A 8 -8.39 14.36 5.36
CA PRO A 8 -9.44 13.32 5.54
C PRO A 8 -10.29 12.99 4.29
N HIS A 9 -9.72 13.05 3.10
CA HIS A 9 -10.47 12.77 1.86
C HIS A 9 -11.16 11.39 1.89
N GLN A 10 -12.44 11.35 1.47
CA GLN A 10 -13.30 10.15 1.58
C GLN A 10 -12.76 8.95 0.81
N ILE A 11 -12.08 9.16 -0.32
CA ILE A 11 -11.52 8.09 -1.16
C ILE A 11 -10.59 7.14 -0.39
N LEU A 12 -9.93 7.63 0.66
CA LEU A 12 -9.05 6.82 1.52
C LEU A 12 -9.81 5.80 2.37
N ASN A 13 -11.13 5.89 2.43
CA ASN A 13 -12.01 4.98 3.17
C ASN A 13 -12.78 4.03 2.25
N GLU A 14 -12.56 4.11 0.93
CA GLU A 14 -13.24 3.25 -0.03
C GLU A 14 -12.55 1.91 -0.17
N ILE A 15 -13.36 0.84 -0.25
CA ILE A 15 -12.87 -0.52 -0.50
C ILE A 15 -12.59 -0.66 -1.99
N SER A 16 -11.39 -1.09 -2.33
CA SER A 16 -10.96 -1.27 -3.70
C SER A 16 -11.45 -2.61 -4.29
N SER A 17 -11.97 -2.56 -5.50
CA SER A 17 -12.41 -3.75 -6.27
C SER A 17 -11.24 -4.43 -6.98
N VAL A 18 -11.40 -5.71 -7.30
CA VAL A 18 -10.41 -6.48 -8.07
C VAL A 18 -10.09 -5.76 -9.39
N TRP A 19 -8.81 -5.74 -9.74
CA TRP A 19 -8.34 -5.31 -11.05
C TRP A 19 -8.49 -6.44 -12.06
N THR A 20 -8.96 -6.10 -13.25
CA THR A 20 -9.05 -7.03 -14.39
C THR A 20 -8.42 -6.40 -15.64
N LYS A 21 -8.11 -7.20 -16.64
CA LYS A 21 -7.52 -6.72 -17.90
C LYS A 21 -8.45 -5.82 -18.73
N GLU A 22 -9.75 -5.87 -18.44
CA GLU A 22 -10.77 -5.02 -19.05
C GLU A 22 -10.84 -3.62 -18.41
N ASP A 23 -10.23 -3.46 -17.24
CA ASP A 23 -10.15 -2.16 -16.56
C ASP A 23 -9.18 -1.23 -17.29
N SER A 24 -9.47 0.05 -17.23
CA SER A 24 -8.62 1.11 -17.77
C SER A 24 -8.28 2.13 -16.69
N ILE A 25 -7.13 2.76 -16.85
CA ILE A 25 -6.72 3.87 -15.98
C ILE A 25 -6.78 5.15 -16.81
N ASN A 26 -7.61 6.10 -16.37
CA ASN A 26 -7.79 7.36 -17.07
C ASN A 26 -6.47 8.08 -17.34
N GLY A 27 -6.25 8.46 -18.60
CA GLY A 27 -5.04 9.16 -19.04
C GLY A 27 -3.88 8.24 -19.43
N TYR A 28 -4.07 6.92 -19.37
CA TYR A 28 -3.06 5.94 -19.79
C TYR A 28 -3.64 4.94 -20.79
N ASN A 29 -2.94 4.76 -21.88
CA ASN A 29 -3.22 3.73 -22.90
C ASN A 29 -2.31 2.51 -22.75
N ASP A 30 -1.26 2.64 -21.92
CA ASP A 30 -0.26 1.63 -21.65
C ASP A 30 -0.11 1.45 -20.16
N ILE A 31 -0.32 0.23 -19.69
CA ILE A 31 -0.25 -0.11 -18.27
C ILE A 31 1.20 -0.01 -17.74
N GLU A 32 2.20 -0.35 -18.56
CA GLU A 32 3.61 -0.26 -18.14
C GLU A 32 4.02 1.22 -17.95
N GLN A 33 3.52 2.12 -18.78
CA GLN A 33 3.74 3.55 -18.57
C GLN A 33 3.12 4.02 -17.26
N PHE A 34 1.89 3.60 -16.96
CA PHE A 34 1.25 3.93 -15.70
C PHE A 34 2.05 3.41 -14.49
N GLU A 35 2.49 2.16 -14.54
CA GLU A 35 3.28 1.55 -13.46
C GLU A 35 4.57 2.34 -13.21
N ASN A 36 5.29 2.69 -14.28
CA ASN A 36 6.50 3.49 -14.18
C ASN A 36 6.24 4.86 -13.56
N ASP A 37 5.18 5.54 -13.98
CA ASP A 37 4.81 6.86 -13.46
C ASP A 37 4.38 6.77 -11.98
N MET A 38 3.65 5.74 -11.59
CA MET A 38 3.24 5.52 -10.20
C MET A 38 4.44 5.23 -9.29
N ILE A 39 5.35 4.37 -9.73
CA ILE A 39 6.59 4.06 -9.00
C ILE A 39 7.44 5.31 -8.86
N LYS A 40 7.63 6.05 -9.96
CA LYS A 40 8.36 7.31 -9.95
C LYS A 40 7.75 8.32 -8.98
N PHE A 41 6.43 8.50 -9.02
CA PHE A 41 5.71 9.40 -8.10
C PHE A 41 5.92 8.99 -6.63
N MET A 42 5.82 7.69 -6.33
CA MET A 42 6.08 7.16 -4.99
C MET A 42 7.51 7.50 -4.51
N LEU A 43 8.52 7.22 -5.33
CA LEU A 43 9.92 7.44 -5.00
C LEU A 43 10.27 8.92 -4.82
N GLU A 44 9.76 9.80 -5.70
CA GLU A 44 9.95 11.25 -5.62
C GLU A 44 9.35 11.83 -4.33
N ASN A 45 8.28 11.22 -3.82
CA ASN A 45 7.66 11.58 -2.55
C ASN A 45 8.26 10.83 -1.34
N LYS A 46 9.35 10.06 -1.53
CA LYS A 46 10.02 9.26 -0.50
C LYS A 46 9.11 8.23 0.17
N GLY A 47 8.16 7.69 -0.60
CA GLY A 47 7.26 6.64 -0.16
C GLY A 47 7.93 5.26 -0.22
N MET A 48 7.65 4.42 0.76
CA MET A 48 8.03 3.00 0.78
C MET A 48 7.00 2.14 0.06
N GLY A 49 5.75 2.61 0.03
CA GLY A 49 4.61 2.08 -0.68
C GLY A 49 3.63 3.19 -1.06
N LEU A 50 2.71 2.87 -1.97
CA LEU A 50 1.67 3.79 -2.42
C LEU A 50 0.49 2.99 -2.96
N ALA A 51 -0.65 3.07 -2.30
CA ALA A 51 -1.87 2.35 -2.71
C ALA A 51 -2.69 3.12 -3.75
N ALA A 52 -3.44 2.40 -4.56
CA ALA A 52 -4.24 2.93 -5.65
C ALA A 52 -5.26 3.98 -5.19
N ASN A 53 -5.94 3.78 -4.06
CA ASN A 53 -6.93 4.76 -3.57
C ASN A 53 -6.29 6.08 -3.10
N GLN A 54 -5.01 6.07 -2.73
CA GLN A 54 -4.27 7.31 -2.43
C GLN A 54 -4.08 8.20 -3.67
N ILE A 55 -4.17 7.64 -4.85
CA ILE A 55 -4.11 8.36 -6.13
C ILE A 55 -5.45 8.40 -6.87
N GLY A 56 -6.55 8.12 -6.17
CA GLY A 56 -7.91 8.27 -6.72
C GLY A 56 -8.44 7.06 -7.50
N ILE A 57 -7.77 5.91 -7.43
CA ILE A 57 -8.16 4.70 -8.16
C ILE A 57 -8.63 3.63 -7.16
N THR A 58 -9.91 3.23 -7.25
CA THR A 58 -10.53 2.25 -6.35
C THR A 58 -10.39 0.82 -6.87
N LYS A 59 -9.18 0.44 -7.29
CA LYS A 59 -8.80 -0.90 -7.76
C LYS A 59 -7.70 -1.49 -6.87
N ARG A 60 -7.65 -2.81 -6.78
CA ARG A 60 -6.74 -3.53 -5.89
C ARG A 60 -5.33 -3.60 -6.45
N PHE A 61 -4.53 -2.60 -6.21
CA PHE A 61 -3.08 -2.62 -6.44
C PHE A 61 -2.37 -1.56 -5.61
N PHE A 62 -1.09 -1.74 -5.41
CA PHE A 62 -0.20 -0.75 -4.82
C PHE A 62 1.22 -0.86 -5.37
N ALA A 63 1.96 0.23 -5.32
CA ALA A 63 3.38 0.26 -5.59
C ALA A 63 4.18 -0.06 -4.32
N ILE A 64 5.31 -0.73 -4.49
CA ILE A 64 6.32 -0.96 -3.44
C ILE A 64 7.70 -0.54 -3.93
N GLY A 65 8.52 -0.01 -3.01
CA GLY A 65 9.90 0.37 -3.27
C GLY A 65 10.86 -0.78 -3.04
N SER A 66 11.84 -0.94 -3.92
CA SER A 66 12.89 -1.97 -3.82
C SER A 66 13.79 -1.82 -2.59
N GLU A 67 13.94 -0.61 -2.06
CA GLU A 67 14.71 -0.37 -0.84
C GLU A 67 14.04 -0.95 0.42
N THR A 68 12.74 -1.19 0.35
CA THR A 68 11.95 -1.75 1.46
C THR A 68 11.83 -3.26 1.40
N PHE A 69 11.82 -3.80 0.18
CA PHE A 69 11.55 -5.20 -0.09
C PHE A 69 12.74 -5.88 -0.77
N ASP A 70 13.57 -6.56 0.00
CA ASP A 70 14.73 -7.30 -0.53
C ASP A 70 14.34 -8.40 -1.52
N LYS A 71 13.13 -8.95 -1.38
CA LYS A 71 12.59 -9.96 -2.28
C LYS A 71 12.26 -9.43 -3.67
N PHE A 72 12.01 -8.14 -3.77
CA PHE A 72 11.77 -7.48 -5.04
C PHE A 72 13.04 -6.75 -5.45
N LYS A 73 13.79 -7.30 -6.41
CA LYS A 73 15.04 -6.71 -6.90
C LYS A 73 14.88 -5.29 -7.47
N LYS A 74 13.65 -4.86 -7.71
CA LYS A 74 13.28 -3.53 -8.18
C LYS A 74 11.90 -3.15 -7.65
N SER A 75 11.61 -1.87 -7.60
CA SER A 75 10.25 -1.37 -7.30
C SER A 75 9.25 -1.97 -8.29
N ALA A 76 8.07 -2.31 -7.82
CA ALA A 76 7.05 -3.02 -8.60
C ALA A 76 5.64 -2.61 -8.21
N ILE A 77 4.68 -2.86 -9.10
CA ILE A 77 3.25 -2.82 -8.78
C ILE A 77 2.81 -4.23 -8.40
N ILE A 78 2.11 -4.32 -7.31
CA ILE A 78 1.52 -5.54 -6.75
C ILE A 78 0.03 -5.51 -7.07
N TRP A 79 -0.41 -6.35 -8.00
CA TRP A 79 -1.79 -6.42 -8.45
C TRP A 79 -2.58 -7.45 -7.65
N ASN A 80 -3.83 -7.13 -7.33
CA ASN A 80 -4.78 -8.02 -6.63
C ASN A 80 -4.18 -8.72 -5.39
N PRO A 81 -3.49 -7.98 -4.49
CA PRO A 81 -2.85 -8.58 -3.32
C PRO A 81 -3.87 -9.12 -2.34
N ARG A 82 -3.49 -10.23 -1.67
CA ARG A 82 -4.23 -10.78 -0.53
C ARG A 82 -3.30 -11.45 0.48
N LEU A 83 -3.72 -11.48 1.73
CA LEU A 83 -3.10 -12.30 2.77
C LEU A 83 -3.54 -13.74 2.61
N ILE A 84 -2.59 -14.69 2.69
CA ILE A 84 -2.85 -16.11 2.83
C ILE A 84 -2.83 -16.48 4.31
N THR A 85 -1.73 -16.16 5.00
CA THR A 85 -1.57 -16.36 6.44
C THR A 85 -0.88 -15.18 7.11
N GLN A 86 -1.04 -15.08 8.43
CA GLN A 86 -0.33 -14.09 9.24
C GLN A 86 0.08 -14.70 10.58
N SER A 87 1.25 -14.33 11.07
CA SER A 87 1.76 -14.80 12.36
C SER A 87 0.94 -14.25 13.53
N GLU A 88 0.86 -15.03 14.61
CA GLU A 88 0.36 -14.54 15.90
C GLU A 88 1.33 -13.55 16.54
N GLU A 89 2.63 -13.77 16.35
CA GLU A 89 3.67 -12.85 16.79
C GLU A 89 3.50 -11.49 16.10
N LYS A 90 3.44 -10.43 16.92
CA LYS A 90 3.27 -9.05 16.47
C LYS A 90 4.54 -8.25 16.76
N VAL A 91 4.77 -7.24 15.93
CA VAL A 91 5.84 -6.25 16.11
C VAL A 91 5.25 -4.86 15.99
N ILE A 92 5.71 -3.97 16.87
CA ILE A 92 5.33 -2.55 16.84
C ILE A 92 6.36 -1.81 16.01
N HIS A 93 5.89 -1.17 14.95
CA HIS A 93 6.70 -0.30 14.09
C HIS A 93 6.15 1.13 14.09
N GLU A 94 7.02 2.11 13.94
CA GLU A 94 6.60 3.46 13.58
C GLU A 94 6.25 3.49 12.09
N GLU A 95 5.07 4.01 11.78
CA GLU A 95 4.56 4.15 10.42
C GLU A 95 4.29 5.62 10.09
N GLY A 96 4.65 6.02 8.88
CA GLY A 96 4.18 7.21 8.21
C GLY A 96 3.32 6.82 7.01
N CYS A 97 2.61 7.80 6.45
CA CYS A 97 1.80 7.60 5.24
C CYS A 97 1.84 8.86 4.40
N LEU A 98 2.02 8.73 3.08
CA LEU A 98 2.05 9.88 2.18
C LEU A 98 0.77 10.72 2.24
N SER A 99 -0.38 10.07 2.49
CA SER A 99 -1.67 10.74 2.67
C SER A 99 -1.85 11.43 4.02
N PHE A 100 -0.91 11.27 4.96
CA PHE A 100 -0.93 11.85 6.32
C PHE A 100 0.39 12.58 6.60
N LYS A 101 0.61 13.64 5.86
CA LYS A 101 1.87 14.38 5.89
C LYS A 101 2.30 14.79 7.30
N GLY A 102 3.52 14.38 7.67
CA GLY A 102 4.15 14.75 8.95
C GLY A 102 3.63 14.00 10.17
N ILE A 103 2.74 13.03 10.00
CA ILE A 103 2.21 12.24 11.11
C ILE A 103 2.85 10.85 11.11
N PHE A 104 3.43 10.48 12.26
CA PHE A 104 4.03 9.18 12.50
C PHE A 104 3.40 8.56 13.74
N ILE A 105 3.01 7.29 13.65
CA ILE A 105 2.38 6.57 14.76
C ILE A 105 2.92 5.14 14.86
N LYS A 106 3.00 4.63 16.08
CA LYS A 106 3.37 3.24 16.34
C LYS A 106 2.15 2.34 16.16
N VAL A 107 2.24 1.42 15.22
CA VAL A 107 1.19 0.45 14.87
C VAL A 107 1.72 -0.96 15.10
N GLU A 108 0.88 -1.82 15.67
CA GLU A 108 1.16 -3.24 15.84
C GLU A 108 0.74 -4.00 14.59
N ARG A 109 1.66 -4.81 14.05
CA ARG A 109 1.47 -5.61 12.84
C ARG A 109 1.95 -7.04 13.05
N SER A 110 1.39 -7.99 12.29
CA SER A 110 1.94 -9.35 12.24
C SER A 110 3.38 -9.31 11.74
N LYS A 111 4.28 -9.98 12.47
CA LYS A 111 5.70 -10.02 12.16
C LYS A 111 5.96 -10.67 10.81
N VAL A 112 5.22 -11.74 10.52
CA VAL A 112 5.35 -12.52 9.28
C VAL A 112 3.99 -12.64 8.61
N VAL A 113 3.95 -12.46 7.29
CA VAL A 113 2.78 -12.74 6.45
C VAL A 113 3.18 -13.58 5.25
N GLU A 114 2.29 -14.45 4.83
CA GLU A 114 2.32 -15.09 3.51
C GLU A 114 1.25 -14.43 2.65
N VAL A 115 1.64 -14.05 1.46
CA VAL A 115 0.83 -13.23 0.56
C VAL A 115 0.78 -13.84 -0.84
N GLU A 116 -0.32 -13.57 -1.53
CA GLU A 116 -0.46 -13.85 -2.96
C GLU A 116 -0.78 -12.53 -3.68
N TYR A 117 -0.26 -12.39 -4.88
CA TYR A 117 -0.51 -11.25 -5.74
C TYR A 117 -0.34 -11.64 -7.21
N GLU A 118 -0.70 -10.74 -8.10
CA GLU A 118 -0.48 -10.88 -9.53
C GLU A 118 0.60 -9.90 -10.00
N THR A 119 1.37 -10.33 -11.00
CA THR A 119 2.32 -9.46 -11.71
C THR A 119 1.60 -8.72 -12.84
N THR A 120 2.25 -7.74 -13.46
CA THR A 120 1.76 -7.03 -14.65
C THR A 120 1.42 -7.99 -15.79
N GLN A 121 2.16 -9.08 -15.93
CA GLN A 121 1.92 -10.11 -16.94
C GLN A 121 0.73 -11.01 -16.60
N GLY A 122 0.17 -10.87 -15.38
CA GLY A 122 -0.98 -11.66 -14.91
C GLY A 122 -0.63 -13.01 -14.30
N SER A 123 0.67 -13.28 -14.06
CA SER A 123 1.08 -14.47 -13.30
C SER A 123 0.82 -14.28 -11.81
N LYS A 124 0.35 -15.35 -11.16
CA LYS A 124 0.17 -15.38 -9.71
C LYS A 124 1.48 -15.75 -9.02
N GLU A 125 1.83 -14.96 -8.03
CA GLU A 125 3.03 -15.13 -7.22
C GLU A 125 2.65 -15.22 -5.75
N THR A 126 3.49 -15.92 -4.97
CA THR A 126 3.40 -15.97 -3.52
C THR A 126 4.71 -15.52 -2.89
N ALA A 127 4.64 -14.88 -1.75
CA ALA A 127 5.81 -14.48 -0.99
C ALA A 127 5.59 -14.61 0.51
N ARG A 128 6.65 -14.97 1.22
CA ARG A 128 6.73 -14.86 2.69
C ARG A 128 7.51 -13.58 3.01
N LEU A 129 6.87 -12.67 3.71
CA LEU A 129 7.40 -11.37 4.09
C LEU A 129 7.55 -11.31 5.60
N ASP A 130 8.61 -10.67 6.10
CA ASP A 130 8.82 -10.49 7.53
C ASP A 130 9.18 -9.06 7.90
N ASN A 131 9.07 -8.73 9.20
CA ASN A 131 9.45 -7.44 9.77
C ASN A 131 8.96 -6.24 8.95
N MET A 132 9.90 -5.47 8.36
CA MET A 132 9.61 -4.25 7.61
C MET A 132 8.78 -4.52 6.35
N GLU A 133 9.09 -5.59 5.62
CA GLU A 133 8.34 -5.99 4.42
C GLU A 133 6.89 -6.35 4.77
N SER A 134 6.72 -7.15 5.85
CA SER A 134 5.40 -7.53 6.37
C SER A 134 4.60 -6.29 6.79
N LYS A 135 5.22 -5.36 7.51
CA LYS A 135 4.61 -4.10 7.91
C LYS A 135 4.12 -3.30 6.70
N CYS A 136 4.99 -3.07 5.72
CA CYS A 136 4.66 -2.25 4.55
C CYS A 136 3.54 -2.89 3.73
N PHE A 137 3.62 -4.19 3.47
CA PHE A 137 2.58 -4.88 2.73
C PHE A 137 1.21 -4.77 3.43
N GLN A 138 1.16 -4.98 4.75
CA GLN A 138 -0.07 -4.85 5.52
C GLN A 138 -0.62 -3.41 5.52
N HIS A 139 0.26 -2.40 5.54
CA HIS A 139 -0.14 -0.99 5.46
C HIS A 139 -0.83 -0.68 4.12
N GLU A 140 -0.22 -1.10 3.01
CA GLU A 140 -0.77 -0.86 1.67
C GLU A 140 -2.04 -1.69 1.43
N LEU A 141 -2.09 -2.93 1.94
CA LEU A 141 -3.29 -3.75 1.86
C LEU A 141 -4.46 -3.12 2.64
N ASP A 142 -4.19 -2.56 3.82
CA ASP A 142 -5.20 -1.80 4.59
C ASP A 142 -5.82 -0.68 3.77
N HIS A 143 -5.01 0.08 3.03
CA HIS A 143 -5.53 1.12 2.14
C HIS A 143 -6.56 0.56 1.15
N LEU A 144 -6.31 -0.62 0.58
CA LEU A 144 -7.23 -1.26 -0.37
C LEU A 144 -8.53 -1.74 0.29
N GLU A 145 -8.51 -1.94 1.60
CA GLU A 145 -9.69 -2.27 2.42
C GLU A 145 -10.38 -1.01 3.02
N GLY A 146 -9.97 0.18 2.60
CA GLY A 146 -10.49 1.44 3.15
C GLY A 146 -10.09 1.70 4.60
N ILE A 147 -9.00 1.09 5.06
CA ILE A 147 -8.48 1.21 6.41
C ILE A 147 -7.20 2.05 6.40
N THR A 148 -7.26 3.23 7.00
CA THR A 148 -6.09 4.05 7.20
C THR A 148 -5.41 3.71 8.54
N PHE A 149 -4.09 3.91 8.64
CA PHE A 149 -3.29 3.43 9.79
C PHE A 149 -3.72 4.01 11.14
N ASN A 150 -4.32 5.21 11.16
CA ASN A 150 -4.88 5.80 12.37
C ASN A 150 -6.06 5.00 12.96
N LYS A 151 -6.73 4.16 12.14
CA LYS A 151 -7.78 3.25 12.61
C LYS A 151 -7.20 2.00 13.33
N ARG A 152 -5.88 1.80 13.25
CA ARG A 152 -5.17 0.69 13.93
C ARG A 152 -4.72 1.02 15.35
N ILE A 153 -4.95 2.24 15.80
CA ILE A 153 -4.63 2.70 17.15
C ILE A 153 -5.88 3.25 17.85
N SER A 154 -5.80 3.45 19.17
CA SER A 154 -6.90 4.05 19.91
C SER A 154 -7.11 5.52 19.52
N LYS A 155 -8.34 6.00 19.68
CA LYS A 155 -8.68 7.40 19.43
C LYS A 155 -7.79 8.36 20.23
N LEU A 156 -7.46 8.03 21.47
CA LEU A 156 -6.59 8.85 22.31
C LEU A 156 -5.19 8.98 21.69
N ARG A 157 -4.58 7.88 21.25
CA ARG A 157 -3.26 7.90 20.62
C ARG A 157 -3.29 8.69 19.30
N TRP A 158 -4.36 8.55 18.52
CA TRP A 158 -4.54 9.34 17.31
C TRP A 158 -4.65 10.85 17.61
N ASP A 159 -5.47 11.22 18.58
CA ASP A 159 -5.65 12.63 18.95
C ASP A 159 -4.36 13.26 19.51
N MET A 160 -3.46 12.47 20.09
CA MET A 160 -2.13 12.92 20.52
C MET A 160 -1.17 13.07 19.33
N ALA A 161 -1.18 12.17 18.39
CA ALA A 161 -0.24 12.13 17.26
C ALA A 161 -0.46 13.28 16.23
N ARG A 162 -1.68 13.80 16.12
CA ARG A 162 -2.04 14.86 15.16
C ARG A 162 -2.00 16.29 15.75
N LYS A 163 -1.58 16.45 17.00
CA LYS A 163 -1.38 17.77 17.63
C LYS A 163 -0.05 18.38 17.25
#